data_3a3d18beb5f3e1d2ce9b5324b83b82a2
#
_entry.id   3a3d18beb5f3e1d2ce9b5324b83b82a2
#
_cell.length_a   1.000
_cell.length_b   1.000
_cell.length_c   1.000
_cell.angle_alpha   90.00
_cell.angle_beta   90.00
_cell.angle_gamma   90.00
#
_symmetry.space_group_name_H-M   'P 1'
#
loop_
_entity.id
_entity.type
_entity.pdbx_description
1 polymer ?
#
loop_
_entity_poly.entity_id
_entity_poly.type
_entity_poly.pdbx_seq_one_letter_code
_entity_poly.pdbx_strand_id
1 'polypeptide(L)'
;LRDKFSCLYCSDVKNLTFDHLIPKSKGGITSWENVVTACTTCNVKKGNKLCSECGMYPKIKPYRPTDEQLHKNGRNFHLIFYIKAG
;
A
#
# COMPACT_ATOMS: atom_id res chain seq x y z
N LEU A 1 4.28 -11.85 -2.31
CA LEU A 1 3.39 -10.77 -1.94
C LEU A 1 2.76 -10.11 -3.15
N ARG A 2 1.59 -9.55 -2.93
CA ARG A 2 0.87 -8.84 -3.98
C ARG A 2 1.72 -7.75 -4.63
N ASP A 3 2.38 -6.93 -3.81
CA ASP A 3 3.13 -5.77 -4.29
C ASP A 3 4.60 -6.11 -4.59
N LYS A 4 4.98 -7.37 -4.55
CA LYS A 4 6.30 -7.88 -4.93
C LYS A 4 7.45 -7.20 -4.19
N PHE A 5 7.23 -6.80 -2.93
CA PHE A 5 8.23 -6.13 -2.10
C PHE A 5 8.82 -4.89 -2.78
N SER A 6 7.99 -4.12 -3.44
CA SER A 6 8.42 -2.90 -4.12
C SER A 6 7.39 -1.80 -3.98
N CYS A 7 7.86 -0.57 -4.06
CA CYS A 7 7.00 0.61 -4.08
C CYS A 7 6.14 0.60 -5.35
N LEU A 8 4.82 0.70 -5.18
CA LEU A 8 3.92 0.70 -6.32
C LEU A 8 3.93 2.02 -7.11
N TYR A 9 4.58 3.05 -6.58
CA TYR A 9 4.71 4.33 -7.29
C TYR A 9 5.99 4.41 -8.11
N CYS A 10 7.14 4.02 -7.53
CA CYS A 10 8.43 4.19 -8.21
C CYS A 10 9.24 2.90 -8.39
N SER A 11 8.75 1.77 -7.89
CA SER A 11 9.41 0.46 -7.96
C SER A 11 10.64 0.30 -7.06
N ASP A 12 10.95 1.27 -6.21
CA ASP A 12 12.05 1.12 -5.27
C ASP A 12 11.79 -0.06 -4.33
N VAL A 13 12.85 -0.76 -3.94
CA VAL A 13 12.77 -1.92 -3.05
C VAL A 13 13.31 -1.62 -1.65
N LYS A 14 13.72 -0.39 -1.39
CA LYS A 14 14.29 0.03 -0.10
C LYS A 14 13.32 0.92 0.66
N ASN A 15 13.45 0.87 1.99
CA ASN A 15 12.69 1.76 2.89
C ASN A 15 11.20 1.70 2.62
N LEU A 16 10.66 0.47 2.52
CA LEU A 16 9.27 0.26 2.19
C LEU A 16 8.38 0.48 3.41
N THR A 17 7.24 1.07 3.17
CA THR A 17 6.18 1.29 4.15
C THR A 17 4.84 1.07 3.45
N PHE A 18 3.75 1.43 4.10
CA PHE A 18 2.41 1.28 3.51
C PHE A 18 1.73 2.63 3.43
N ASP A 19 0.97 2.82 2.37
CA ASP A 19 0.27 4.06 2.09
C ASP A 19 -1.21 3.77 1.83
N HIS A 20 -2.08 4.64 2.36
CA HIS A 20 -3.50 4.60 2.05
C HIS A 20 -3.74 5.45 0.81
N LEU A 21 -4.32 4.87 -0.24
CA LEU A 21 -4.65 5.63 -1.46
C LEU A 21 -5.61 6.75 -1.13
N ILE A 22 -6.68 6.43 -0.38
CA ILE A 22 -7.54 7.43 0.23
C ILE A 22 -7.06 7.57 1.67
N PRO A 23 -6.48 8.73 2.04
CA PRO A 23 -5.95 8.91 3.39
C PRO A 23 -7.01 8.73 4.47
N LYS A 24 -6.60 8.27 5.63
CA LYS A 24 -7.52 8.13 6.78
C LYS A 24 -8.22 9.45 7.10
N SER A 25 -7.51 10.55 6.98
CA SER A 25 -8.07 11.89 7.22
C SER A 25 -9.18 12.26 6.24
N LYS A 26 -9.29 11.54 5.12
CA LYS A 26 -10.30 11.75 4.10
C LYS A 26 -11.28 10.59 4.00
N GLY A 27 -11.38 9.80 5.05
CA GLY A 27 -12.34 8.70 5.14
C GLY A 27 -11.83 7.36 4.62
N GLY A 28 -10.55 7.27 4.29
CA GLY A 28 -9.97 6.01 3.83
C GLY A 28 -9.89 4.98 4.94
N ILE A 29 -10.11 3.71 4.59
CA ILE A 29 -10.05 2.61 5.52
C ILE A 29 -8.84 1.73 5.20
N THR A 30 -8.40 0.94 6.18
CA THR A 30 -7.35 -0.03 6.00
C THR A 30 -7.94 -1.29 5.37
N SER A 31 -7.72 -1.47 4.09
CA SER A 31 -8.22 -2.62 3.34
C SER A 31 -7.24 -2.96 2.22
N TRP A 32 -7.36 -4.19 1.71
CA TRP A 32 -6.52 -4.61 0.60
C TRP A 32 -6.64 -3.69 -0.61
N GLU A 33 -7.83 -3.11 -0.82
CA GLU A 33 -8.11 -2.25 -1.97
C GLU A 33 -7.63 -0.82 -1.77
N ASN A 34 -7.26 -0.45 -0.55
CA ASN A 34 -6.88 0.93 -0.24
C ASN A 34 -5.44 1.07 0.28
N VAL A 35 -4.75 -0.01 0.54
CA VAL A 35 -3.38 0.04 1.07
C VAL A 35 -2.41 -0.52 0.05
N VAL A 36 -1.36 0.23 -0.22
CA VAL A 36 -0.31 -0.18 -1.15
C VAL A 36 1.06 -0.05 -0.49
N THR A 37 2.02 -0.82 -0.98
CA THR A 37 3.41 -0.65 -0.58
C THR A 37 3.98 0.59 -1.22
N ALA A 38 4.63 1.43 -0.43
CA ALA A 38 5.28 2.65 -0.91
C ALA A 38 6.61 2.83 -0.20
N CYS A 39 7.60 3.35 -0.91
CA CYS A 39 8.84 3.73 -0.23
C CYS A 39 8.59 5.01 0.59
N THR A 40 9.45 5.27 1.57
CA THR A 40 9.26 6.44 2.44
C THR A 40 9.26 7.74 1.65
N THR A 41 10.08 7.85 0.62
CA THR A 41 10.12 9.05 -0.22
C THR A 41 8.78 9.31 -0.90
N CYS A 42 8.20 8.29 -1.54
CA CYS A 42 6.90 8.43 -2.20
C CYS A 42 5.79 8.67 -1.17
N ASN A 43 5.85 8.00 -0.03
CA ASN A 43 4.85 8.17 1.02
C ASN A 43 4.82 9.61 1.53
N VAL A 44 6.00 10.17 1.82
CA VAL A 44 6.11 11.56 2.26
C VAL A 44 5.64 12.52 1.18
N LYS A 45 6.04 12.27 -0.06
CA LYS A 45 5.65 13.10 -1.19
C LYS A 45 4.14 13.13 -1.41
N LYS A 46 3.49 11.99 -1.27
CA LYS A 46 2.03 11.91 -1.40
C LYS A 46 1.33 12.56 -0.23
N GLY A 47 1.85 12.37 1.00
CA GLY A 47 1.24 12.93 2.21
C GLY A 47 -0.21 12.53 2.37
N ASN A 48 -1.05 13.48 2.76
CA ASN A 48 -2.50 13.26 2.97
C ASN A 48 -3.33 13.58 1.73
N LYS A 49 -2.72 13.49 0.56
CA LYS A 49 -3.40 13.83 -0.70
C LYS A 49 -3.98 12.58 -1.35
N LEU A 50 -5.08 12.77 -2.08
CA LEU A 50 -5.59 11.73 -2.97
C LEU A 50 -4.66 11.59 -4.17
N CYS A 51 -4.72 10.44 -4.84
CA CYS A 51 -3.92 10.24 -6.05
C CYS A 51 -4.18 11.34 -7.09
N SER A 52 -5.43 11.73 -7.23
CA SER A 52 -5.80 12.79 -8.18
C SER A 52 -5.25 14.16 -7.80
N GLU A 53 -5.00 14.39 -6.52
CA GLU A 53 -4.49 15.69 -6.04
C GLU A 53 -2.97 15.82 -6.26
N CYS A 54 -2.24 14.71 -6.21
CA CYS A 54 -0.78 14.76 -6.31
C CYS A 54 -0.25 14.12 -7.59
N GLY A 55 -1.11 13.53 -8.41
CA GLY A 55 -0.70 12.89 -9.66
C GLY A 55 0.06 11.58 -9.46
N MET A 56 0.06 11.02 -8.26
CA MET A 56 0.74 9.76 -7.98
C MET A 56 -0.27 8.63 -7.97
N TYR A 57 -0.08 7.68 -8.87
CA TYR A 57 -0.97 6.52 -8.99
C TYR A 57 -0.14 5.25 -8.87
N PRO A 58 -0.66 4.22 -8.16
CA PRO A 58 0.05 2.95 -8.11
C PRO A 58 0.08 2.30 -9.49
N LYS A 59 1.16 1.60 -9.78
CA LYS A 59 1.35 0.95 -11.08
C LYS A 59 0.30 -0.09 -11.39
N ILE A 60 -0.24 -0.71 -10.35
CA ILE A 60 -1.37 -1.64 -10.48
C ILE A 60 -2.44 -1.23 -9.49
N LYS A 61 -3.70 -1.46 -9.83
CA LYS A 61 -4.80 -1.21 -8.92
C LYS A 61 -4.74 -2.22 -7.78
N PRO A 62 -4.73 -1.76 -6.52
CA PRO A 62 -4.66 -2.70 -5.40
C PRO A 62 -5.90 -3.59 -5.35
N TYR A 63 -5.69 -4.84 -4.96
CA TYR A 63 -6.74 -5.84 -4.93
C TYR A 63 -6.54 -6.76 -3.73
N ARG A 64 -7.60 -7.41 -3.31
CA ARG A 64 -7.51 -8.43 -2.28
C ARG A 64 -6.93 -9.71 -2.89
N PRO A 65 -5.81 -10.22 -2.36
CA PRO A 65 -5.26 -11.50 -2.85
C PRO A 65 -6.27 -12.63 -2.68
N THR A 66 -6.18 -13.64 -3.52
CA THR A 66 -7.01 -14.84 -3.38
C THR A 66 -6.62 -15.60 -2.12
N ASP A 67 -7.50 -16.49 -1.65
CA ASP A 67 -7.20 -17.31 -0.48
C ASP A 67 -5.94 -18.14 -0.69
N GLU A 68 -5.74 -18.63 -1.91
CA GLU A 68 -4.52 -19.36 -2.25
C GLU A 68 -3.29 -18.48 -2.11
N GLN A 69 -3.34 -17.25 -2.60
CA GLN A 69 -2.23 -16.29 -2.47
C GLN A 69 -1.98 -15.95 -1.00
N LEU A 70 -3.03 -15.77 -0.22
CA LEU A 70 -2.89 -15.49 1.21
C LEU A 70 -2.25 -16.67 1.94
N HIS A 71 -2.59 -17.88 1.55
CA HIS A 71 -2.00 -19.08 2.12
C HIS A 71 -0.49 -19.15 1.89
N LYS A 72 -0.07 -18.86 0.67
CA LYS A 72 1.34 -18.86 0.32
C LYS A 72 2.12 -17.75 1.00
N ASN A 73 1.48 -16.63 1.27
CA ASN A 73 2.11 -15.44 1.79
C ASN A 73 1.59 -15.05 3.19
N GLY A 74 1.18 -16.03 3.97
CA GLY A 74 0.49 -15.79 5.24
C GLY A 74 1.16 -14.80 6.17
N ARG A 75 2.48 -14.89 6.32
CA ARG A 75 3.21 -13.97 7.20
C ARG A 75 3.13 -12.53 6.72
N ASN A 76 3.18 -12.34 5.42
CA ASN A 76 3.16 -11.02 4.82
C ASN A 76 1.78 -10.40 4.88
N PHE A 77 0.76 -11.23 4.80
CA PHE A 77 -0.61 -10.80 5.01
C PHE A 77 -0.79 -10.18 6.39
N HIS A 78 -0.32 -10.86 7.42
CA HIS A 78 -0.39 -10.32 8.79
C HIS A 78 0.39 -9.03 8.92
N LEU A 79 1.53 -8.94 8.27
CA LEU A 79 2.38 -7.76 8.35
C LEU A 79 1.67 -6.50 7.86
N ILE A 80 0.93 -6.58 6.76
CA ILE A 80 0.21 -5.44 6.21
C ILE A 80 -0.77 -4.87 7.24
N PHE A 81 -1.60 -5.72 7.82
CA PHE A 81 -2.61 -5.27 8.78
C PHE A 81 -2.00 -4.86 10.10
N TYR A 82 -0.93 -5.48 10.49
CA TYR A 82 -0.22 -5.16 11.71
C TYR A 82 0.29 -3.73 11.69
N ILE A 83 0.99 -3.37 10.63
CA ILE A 83 1.55 -2.03 10.49
C ILE A 83 0.46 -0.97 10.46
N LYS A 84 -0.66 -1.27 9.86
CA LYS A 84 -1.76 -0.31 9.77
C LYS A 84 -2.52 -0.15 11.07
N ALA A 85 -2.45 -1.11 11.96
CA ALA A 85 -3.08 -0.98 13.27
C ALA A 85 -2.39 0.05 14.17
N GLY A 86 -1.14 0.33 13.88
CA GLY A 86 -0.37 1.34 14.63
C GLY A 86 -0.62 2.78 14.11
#